data_b6ccd0dcc7cff00dea60ffd561fcba4a
#
_entry.id   b6ccd0dcc7cff00dea60ffd561fcba4a
#
_cell.length_a   1.000
_cell.length_b   1.000
_cell.length_c   1.000
_cell.angle_alpha   90.00
_cell.angle_beta   90.00
_cell.angle_gamma   90.00
#
_symmetry.space_group_name_H-M   'P 1'
#
loop_
_entity.id
_entity.type
_entity.pdbx_description
1 polymer ?
#
loop_
_entity_poly.entity_id
_entity_poly.type
_entity_poly.pdbx_seq_one_letter_code
_entity_poly.pdbx_strand_id
1 'polypeptide(L)'
;MSGHSKWSTIKRKKGANDAARAKVFTKIGRELAVAVKQGGPDPSVNTKLKDIIAKAKQNNVPGDNIDRMLKKAAGETDTANYEEIVYEGYGPSGVAVVVEALTDNRNRTAGEVRHYFDKAGGNMGTQGSVTFMFSRQGVIVIEREDVDEDQLMEDALEAGAADFLTDDTDIFEIRTEPNDVGAVRDELEGKGYKILSSEPAYIPTTYTRLESPDDMMKMARMIEMFEDNDDVQNIWHNWENEDEYEG
;
A
#
# COMPACT_ATOMS: atom_id res chain seq x y z
N MET A 1 10.08 13.63 -6.04
CA MET A 1 8.72 13.95 -5.54
C MET A 1 7.73 12.79 -5.53
N SER A 2 8.15 11.56 -5.80
CA SER A 2 7.26 10.39 -5.86
C SER A 2 7.01 9.70 -4.50
N GLY A 3 7.80 9.98 -3.48
CA GLY A 3 7.64 9.38 -2.13
C GLY A 3 6.54 9.99 -1.27
N HIS A 4 6.02 11.16 -1.63
CA HIS A 4 5.09 11.91 -0.78
C HIS A 4 3.77 11.15 -0.52
N SER A 5 3.18 10.50 -1.51
CA SER A 5 1.89 9.80 -1.30
C SER A 5 2.04 8.57 -0.38
N LYS A 6 3.17 7.85 -0.46
CA LYS A 6 3.42 6.70 0.41
C LYS A 6 3.76 7.13 1.83
N TRP A 7 4.63 8.12 1.99
CA TRP A 7 4.98 8.67 3.29
C TRP A 7 3.80 9.34 3.98
N SER A 8 2.96 10.11 3.26
CA SER A 8 1.73 10.69 3.81
C SER A 8 0.78 9.61 4.33
N THR A 9 0.62 8.51 3.58
CA THR A 9 -0.17 7.35 4.02
C THR A 9 0.42 6.70 5.28
N ILE A 10 1.73 6.53 5.38
CA ILE A 10 2.40 5.99 6.56
C ILE A 10 2.22 6.91 7.76
N LYS A 11 2.40 8.23 7.59
CA LYS A 11 2.18 9.25 8.65
C LYS A 11 0.74 9.21 9.16
N ARG A 12 -0.25 9.18 8.27
CA ARG A 12 -1.67 9.06 8.66
C ARG A 12 -1.94 7.78 9.46
N LYS A 13 -1.39 6.64 9.03
CA LYS A 13 -1.53 5.37 9.74
C LYS A 13 -0.82 5.36 11.09
N LYS A 14 0.35 6.00 11.24
CA LYS A 14 1.05 6.14 12.53
C LYS A 14 0.23 6.95 13.55
N GLY A 15 -0.49 7.98 13.11
CA GLY A 15 -1.39 8.81 13.94
C GLY A 15 -2.79 8.23 14.15
N ALA A 16 -3.10 7.06 13.57
CA ALA A 16 -4.42 6.48 13.57
C ALA A 16 -4.91 6.07 14.97
N ASN A 17 -6.20 6.27 15.22
CA ASN A 17 -6.88 5.81 16.42
C ASN A 17 -7.09 4.28 16.40
N ASP A 18 -7.59 3.72 17.52
CA ASP A 18 -7.78 2.26 17.67
C ASP A 18 -8.74 1.67 16.62
N ALA A 19 -9.74 2.41 16.16
CA ALA A 19 -10.67 1.96 15.12
C ALA A 19 -9.98 1.79 13.76
N ALA A 20 -9.14 2.75 13.36
CA ALA A 20 -8.38 2.67 12.12
C ALA A 20 -7.33 1.53 12.18
N ARG A 21 -6.69 1.31 13.34
CA ARG A 21 -5.81 0.15 13.56
C ARG A 21 -6.54 -1.17 13.40
N ALA A 22 -7.76 -1.29 13.93
CA ALA A 22 -8.58 -2.49 13.80
C ALA A 22 -8.91 -2.80 12.33
N LYS A 23 -9.16 -1.78 11.50
CA LYS A 23 -9.37 -1.95 10.05
C LYS A 23 -8.11 -2.49 9.35
N VAL A 24 -6.94 -1.93 9.66
CA VAL A 24 -5.66 -2.44 9.13
C VAL A 24 -5.48 -3.92 9.48
N PHE A 25 -5.77 -4.31 10.72
CA PHE A 25 -5.67 -5.71 11.15
C PHE A 25 -6.65 -6.62 10.39
N THR A 26 -7.88 -6.14 10.13
CA THR A 26 -8.87 -6.87 9.35
C THR A 26 -8.37 -7.11 7.91
N LYS A 27 -7.85 -6.06 7.26
CA LYS A 27 -7.30 -6.14 5.90
C LYS A 27 -6.13 -7.13 5.82
N ILE A 28 -5.17 -7.01 6.72
CA ILE A 28 -4.01 -7.93 6.80
C ILE A 28 -4.48 -9.37 7.07
N GLY A 29 -5.47 -9.56 7.94
CA GLY A 29 -6.03 -10.89 8.22
C GLY A 29 -6.63 -11.56 6.99
N ARG A 30 -7.29 -10.80 6.11
CA ARG A 30 -7.80 -11.30 4.82
C ARG A 30 -6.66 -11.68 3.87
N GLU A 31 -5.64 -10.82 3.74
CA GLU A 31 -4.46 -11.10 2.93
C GLU A 31 -3.74 -12.38 3.40
N LEU A 32 -3.56 -12.55 4.72
CA LEU A 32 -2.99 -13.77 5.32
C LEU A 32 -3.81 -15.02 4.97
N ALA A 33 -5.14 -14.95 5.10
CA ALA A 33 -6.01 -16.08 4.79
C ALA A 33 -5.90 -16.50 3.32
N VAL A 34 -5.83 -15.54 2.40
CA VAL A 34 -5.64 -15.81 0.97
C VAL A 34 -4.27 -16.43 0.70
N ALA A 35 -3.20 -15.87 1.28
CA ALA A 35 -1.85 -16.40 1.10
C ALA A 35 -1.71 -17.82 1.63
N VAL A 36 -2.27 -18.12 2.81
CA VAL A 36 -2.30 -19.48 3.38
C VAL A 36 -3.06 -20.44 2.49
N LYS A 37 -4.22 -20.03 1.94
CA LYS A 37 -5.02 -20.85 1.02
C LYS A 37 -4.26 -21.18 -0.27
N GLN A 38 -3.48 -20.23 -0.81
CA GLN A 38 -2.76 -20.38 -2.07
C GLN A 38 -1.46 -21.16 -1.95
N GLY A 39 -0.70 -20.95 -0.86
CA GLY A 39 0.67 -21.48 -0.74
C GLY A 39 0.96 -22.25 0.56
N GLY A 40 -0.06 -22.44 1.42
CA GLY A 40 0.09 -23.12 2.72
C GLY A 40 0.55 -22.19 3.85
N PRO A 41 0.51 -22.68 5.11
CA PRO A 41 0.74 -21.85 6.29
C PRO A 41 2.21 -21.66 6.68
N ASP A 42 3.15 -22.21 5.93
CA ASP A 42 4.58 -22.12 6.22
C ASP A 42 5.24 -20.96 5.44
N PRO A 43 5.65 -19.88 6.12
CA PRO A 43 6.28 -18.73 5.46
C PRO A 43 7.68 -19.02 4.88
N SER A 44 8.30 -20.13 5.24
CA SER A 44 9.61 -20.52 4.69
C SER A 44 9.53 -20.97 3.23
N VAL A 45 8.35 -21.43 2.79
CA VAL A 45 8.07 -21.90 1.43
C VAL A 45 6.99 -21.07 0.73
N ASN A 46 6.29 -20.21 1.47
CA ASN A 46 5.25 -19.31 0.95
C ASN A 46 5.73 -17.85 1.02
N THR A 47 6.37 -17.37 -0.05
CA THR A 47 6.92 -16.02 -0.12
C THR A 47 5.85 -14.95 0.06
N LYS A 48 4.67 -15.11 -0.55
CA LYS A 48 3.54 -14.17 -0.37
C LYS A 48 3.14 -14.05 1.10
N LEU A 49 3.07 -15.17 1.81
CA LEU A 49 2.77 -15.19 3.24
C LEU A 49 3.86 -14.49 4.05
N LYS A 50 5.13 -14.72 3.73
CA LYS A 50 6.27 -14.06 4.37
C LYS A 50 6.18 -12.53 4.23
N ASP A 51 5.87 -12.03 3.04
CA ASP A 51 5.73 -10.59 2.77
C ASP A 51 4.56 -9.98 3.55
N ILE A 52 3.42 -10.69 3.65
CA ILE A 52 2.27 -10.22 4.43
C ILE A 52 2.57 -10.22 5.93
N ILE A 53 3.33 -11.19 6.44
CA ILE A 53 3.79 -11.19 7.83
C ILE A 53 4.72 -9.99 8.09
N ALA A 54 5.63 -9.66 7.18
CA ALA A 54 6.46 -8.47 7.27
C ALA A 54 5.61 -7.19 7.29
N LYS A 55 4.63 -7.09 6.37
CA LYS A 55 3.64 -5.99 6.34
C LYS A 55 2.87 -5.86 7.67
N ALA A 56 2.47 -6.98 8.28
CA ALA A 56 1.81 -7.00 9.57
C ALA A 56 2.70 -6.40 10.68
N LYS A 57 3.97 -6.82 10.74
CA LYS A 57 4.96 -6.29 11.70
C LYS A 57 5.20 -4.79 11.49
N GLN A 58 5.34 -4.33 10.25
CA GLN A 58 5.51 -2.91 9.88
C GLN A 58 4.29 -2.06 10.29
N ASN A 59 3.09 -2.65 10.33
CA ASN A 59 1.86 -2.02 10.83
C ASN A 59 1.64 -2.24 12.34
N ASN A 60 2.66 -2.68 13.09
CA ASN A 60 2.62 -2.91 14.54
C ASN A 60 1.53 -3.91 14.99
N VAL A 61 1.21 -4.90 14.14
CA VAL A 61 0.34 -6.01 14.55
C VAL A 61 1.09 -6.86 15.58
N PRO A 62 0.56 -7.06 16.79
CA PRO A 62 1.23 -7.92 17.79
C PRO A 62 1.45 -9.34 17.28
N GLY A 63 2.60 -9.93 17.62
CA GLY A 63 2.98 -11.29 17.20
C GLY A 63 1.91 -12.33 17.52
N ASP A 64 1.34 -12.29 18.74
CA ASP A 64 0.25 -13.20 19.15
C ASP A 64 -1.00 -13.07 18.24
N ASN A 65 -1.26 -11.87 17.69
CA ASN A 65 -2.37 -11.67 16.76
C ASN A 65 -2.04 -12.27 15.39
N ILE A 66 -0.80 -12.12 14.92
CA ILE A 66 -0.33 -12.75 13.66
C ILE A 66 -0.46 -14.27 13.78
N ASP A 67 0.03 -14.87 14.86
CA ASP A 67 -0.05 -16.31 15.12
C ASP A 67 -1.51 -16.80 15.17
N ARG A 68 -2.39 -16.03 15.79
CA ARG A 68 -3.83 -16.34 15.86
C ARG A 68 -4.49 -16.29 14.50
N MET A 69 -4.16 -15.29 13.66
CA MET A 69 -4.64 -15.17 12.28
C MET A 69 -4.15 -16.34 11.43
N LEU A 70 -2.87 -16.73 11.55
CA LEU A 70 -2.30 -17.87 10.84
C LEU A 70 -2.98 -19.19 11.23
N LYS A 71 -3.16 -19.45 12.53
CA LYS A 71 -3.86 -20.65 13.04
C LYS A 71 -5.29 -20.70 12.53
N LYS A 72 -5.99 -19.56 12.53
CA LYS A 72 -7.34 -19.46 12.02
C LYS A 72 -7.35 -19.79 10.52
N ALA A 73 -6.52 -19.15 9.71
CA ALA A 73 -6.43 -19.37 8.27
C ALA A 73 -6.07 -20.83 7.91
N ALA A 74 -5.19 -21.48 8.67
CA ALA A 74 -4.79 -22.87 8.47
C ALA A 74 -5.89 -23.88 8.87
N GLY A 75 -6.76 -23.52 9.82
CA GLY A 75 -7.84 -24.38 10.33
C GLY A 75 -9.17 -24.22 9.62
N GLU A 76 -9.38 -23.16 8.85
CA GLU A 76 -10.61 -22.91 8.13
C GLU A 76 -10.66 -23.68 6.80
N THR A 77 -11.58 -24.64 6.70
CA THR A 77 -11.88 -25.36 5.45
C THR A 77 -12.80 -24.58 4.53
N ASP A 78 -13.54 -23.62 5.08
CA ASP A 78 -14.55 -22.81 4.38
C ASP A 78 -14.17 -21.32 4.42
N THR A 79 -13.00 -21.01 3.90
CA THR A 79 -12.59 -19.61 3.73
C THR A 79 -13.36 -19.01 2.56
N ALA A 80 -13.92 -17.80 2.76
CA ALA A 80 -14.52 -17.02 1.70
C ALA A 80 -13.59 -16.99 0.47
N ASN A 81 -14.18 -17.13 -0.73
CA ASN A 81 -13.42 -17.05 -1.97
C ASN A 81 -13.11 -15.59 -2.28
N TYR A 82 -12.02 -15.08 -1.70
CA TYR A 82 -11.54 -13.74 -2.03
C TYR A 82 -10.88 -13.73 -3.40
N GLU A 83 -11.18 -12.70 -4.18
CA GLU A 83 -10.51 -12.37 -5.44
C GLU A 83 -9.84 -11.01 -5.35
N GLU A 84 -8.66 -10.90 -5.96
CA GLU A 84 -7.92 -9.65 -6.11
C GLU A 84 -8.44 -8.92 -7.35
N ILE A 85 -8.81 -7.65 -7.20
CA ILE A 85 -9.35 -6.84 -8.29
C ILE A 85 -8.66 -5.47 -8.26
N VAL A 86 -8.29 -4.97 -9.43
CA VAL A 86 -7.81 -3.60 -9.61
C VAL A 86 -8.90 -2.78 -10.29
N TYR A 87 -9.31 -1.70 -9.64
CA TYR A 87 -10.18 -0.69 -10.21
C TYR A 87 -9.38 0.54 -10.58
N GLU A 88 -9.78 1.19 -11.65
CA GLU A 88 -9.11 2.35 -12.21
C GLU A 88 -10.12 3.45 -12.46
N GLY A 89 -9.71 4.70 -12.31
CA GLY A 89 -10.59 5.83 -12.56
C GLY A 89 -9.90 7.17 -12.41
N TYR A 90 -10.68 8.21 -12.65
CA TYR A 90 -10.26 9.59 -12.47
C TYR A 90 -11.05 10.23 -11.33
N GLY A 91 -10.35 10.86 -10.41
CA GLY A 91 -10.88 11.73 -9.38
C GLY A 91 -11.12 13.16 -9.89
N PRO A 92 -11.32 14.12 -8.98
CA PRO A 92 -11.49 15.53 -9.32
C PRO A 92 -10.35 16.05 -10.21
N SER A 93 -10.69 16.91 -11.17
CA SER A 93 -9.74 17.55 -12.10
C SER A 93 -8.79 16.59 -12.82
N GLY A 94 -9.20 15.32 -12.99
CA GLY A 94 -8.45 14.34 -13.77
C GLY A 94 -7.30 13.66 -13.00
N VAL A 95 -7.28 13.70 -11.68
CA VAL A 95 -6.33 12.89 -10.88
C VAL A 95 -6.57 11.42 -11.17
N ALA A 96 -5.54 10.73 -11.66
CA ALA A 96 -5.59 9.30 -11.90
C ALA A 96 -5.52 8.52 -10.60
N VAL A 97 -6.37 7.51 -10.46
CA VAL A 97 -6.48 6.69 -9.25
C VAL A 97 -6.55 5.21 -9.59
N VAL A 98 -5.71 4.42 -8.93
CA VAL A 98 -5.71 2.96 -8.97
C VAL A 98 -6.09 2.44 -7.59
N VAL A 99 -7.06 1.53 -7.51
CA VAL A 99 -7.57 0.95 -6.27
C VAL A 99 -7.40 -0.56 -6.32
N GLU A 100 -6.56 -1.11 -5.45
CA GLU A 100 -6.41 -2.55 -5.27
C GLU A 100 -7.39 -3.03 -4.21
N ALA A 101 -8.23 -4.00 -4.56
CA ALA A 101 -9.24 -4.57 -3.66
C ALA A 101 -9.08 -6.09 -3.52
N LEU A 102 -9.44 -6.60 -2.35
CA LEU A 102 -9.54 -8.01 -2.03
C LEU A 102 -10.95 -8.28 -1.49
N THR A 103 -11.79 -8.91 -2.29
CA THR A 103 -13.23 -9.05 -1.99
C THR A 103 -13.76 -10.46 -2.19
N ASP A 104 -14.75 -10.81 -1.39
CA ASP A 104 -15.60 -11.99 -1.56
C ASP A 104 -16.86 -11.72 -2.41
N ASN A 105 -17.08 -10.44 -2.78
CA ASN A 105 -18.26 -10.03 -3.55
C ASN A 105 -17.92 -8.88 -4.53
N ARG A 106 -17.49 -9.27 -5.72
CA ARG A 106 -17.09 -8.35 -6.80
C ARG A 106 -18.15 -7.29 -7.13
N ASN A 107 -19.42 -7.67 -7.15
CA ASN A 107 -20.50 -6.74 -7.53
C ASN A 107 -20.73 -5.67 -6.46
N ARG A 108 -20.68 -6.05 -5.18
CA ARG A 108 -20.76 -5.11 -4.06
C ARG A 108 -19.61 -4.10 -4.16
N THR A 109 -18.37 -4.57 -4.20
CA THR A 109 -17.18 -3.72 -4.21
C THR A 109 -17.14 -2.82 -5.44
N ALA A 110 -17.48 -3.32 -6.63
CA ALA A 110 -17.55 -2.50 -7.83
C ALA A 110 -18.58 -1.37 -7.72
N GLY A 111 -19.73 -1.64 -7.07
CA GLY A 111 -20.77 -0.64 -6.81
C GLY A 111 -20.30 0.45 -5.84
N GLU A 112 -19.63 0.05 -4.76
CA GLU A 112 -19.07 0.97 -3.75
C GLU A 112 -17.95 1.83 -4.33
N VAL A 113 -16.99 1.23 -5.03
CA VAL A 113 -15.87 1.93 -5.68
C VAL A 113 -16.41 2.96 -6.68
N ARG A 114 -17.38 2.58 -7.53
CA ARG A 114 -18.01 3.52 -8.47
C ARG A 114 -18.67 4.67 -7.74
N HIS A 115 -19.42 4.38 -6.67
CA HIS A 115 -20.08 5.40 -5.86
C HIS A 115 -19.08 6.42 -5.28
N TYR A 116 -17.91 5.97 -4.83
CA TYR A 116 -16.90 6.89 -4.28
C TYR A 116 -16.32 7.82 -5.35
N PHE A 117 -16.02 7.30 -6.54
CA PHE A 117 -15.62 8.12 -7.68
C PHE A 117 -16.70 9.16 -8.03
N ASP A 118 -17.95 8.70 -8.22
CA ASP A 118 -19.06 9.56 -8.61
C ASP A 118 -19.33 10.67 -7.58
N LYS A 119 -19.27 10.33 -6.28
CA LYS A 119 -19.47 11.27 -5.17
C LYS A 119 -18.38 12.35 -5.12
N ALA A 120 -17.18 12.05 -5.56
CA ALA A 120 -16.08 13.00 -5.66
C ALA A 120 -16.12 13.86 -6.93
N GLY A 121 -17.08 13.61 -7.83
CA GLY A 121 -17.15 14.29 -9.14
C GLY A 121 -16.18 13.70 -10.18
N GLY A 122 -15.68 12.49 -9.92
CA GLY A 122 -14.84 11.72 -10.83
C GLY A 122 -15.63 10.65 -11.57
N ASN A 123 -14.94 9.66 -12.09
CA ASN A 123 -15.56 8.50 -12.74
C ASN A 123 -14.67 7.25 -12.66
N MET A 124 -15.27 6.10 -12.41
CA MET A 124 -14.61 4.82 -12.54
C MET A 124 -14.48 4.45 -14.03
N GLY A 125 -13.25 4.16 -14.45
CA GLY A 125 -12.94 3.75 -15.83
C GLY A 125 -12.96 2.24 -16.03
N THR A 126 -12.48 1.83 -17.20
CA THR A 126 -12.22 0.42 -17.52
C THR A 126 -10.77 0.07 -17.20
N GLN A 127 -10.47 -1.21 -17.15
CA GLN A 127 -9.10 -1.69 -16.96
C GLN A 127 -8.16 -1.11 -18.02
N GLY A 128 -6.99 -0.60 -17.60
CA GLY A 128 -6.01 0.06 -18.46
C GLY A 128 -6.29 1.55 -18.71
N SER A 129 -7.36 2.12 -18.11
CA SER A 129 -7.70 3.54 -18.34
C SER A 129 -6.74 4.53 -17.68
N VAL A 130 -6.07 4.15 -16.58
CA VAL A 130 -5.09 5.01 -15.89
C VAL A 130 -3.77 4.33 -15.54
N THR A 131 -3.71 3.00 -15.49
CA THR A 131 -2.49 2.27 -15.10
C THR A 131 -1.29 2.54 -16.02
N PHE A 132 -1.50 2.99 -17.26
CA PHE A 132 -0.43 3.40 -18.16
C PHE A 132 0.34 4.65 -17.68
N MET A 133 -0.26 5.45 -16.78
CA MET A 133 0.39 6.60 -16.14
C MET A 133 1.21 6.23 -14.90
N PHE A 134 1.32 4.95 -14.59
CA PHE A 134 2.04 4.44 -13.44
C PHE A 134 3.07 3.40 -13.87
N SER A 135 4.18 3.35 -13.14
CA SER A 135 5.16 2.25 -13.21
C SER A 135 4.99 1.38 -11.97
N ARG A 136 4.92 0.06 -12.15
CA ARG A 136 4.89 -0.84 -11.01
C ARG A 136 6.32 -1.12 -10.54
N GLN A 137 6.59 -0.81 -9.26
CA GLN A 137 7.91 -0.94 -8.66
C GLN A 137 7.78 -1.50 -7.24
N GLY A 138 8.83 -2.12 -6.72
CA GLY A 138 8.95 -2.37 -5.29
C GLY A 138 9.39 -1.08 -4.60
N VAL A 139 8.79 -0.78 -3.43
CA VAL A 139 9.11 0.40 -2.62
C VAL A 139 9.41 -0.02 -1.20
N ILE A 140 10.58 0.36 -0.71
CA ILE A 140 10.99 0.19 0.68
C ILE A 140 11.22 1.57 1.26
N VAL A 141 10.64 1.81 2.44
CA VAL A 141 10.74 3.08 3.16
C VAL A 141 11.45 2.87 4.49
N ILE A 142 12.49 3.67 4.73
CA ILE A 142 13.31 3.65 5.95
C ILE A 142 13.32 5.06 6.55
N GLU A 143 13.19 5.17 7.88
CA GLU A 143 13.29 6.45 8.60
C GLU A 143 14.74 6.95 8.57
N ARG A 144 14.95 8.26 8.34
CA ARG A 144 16.30 8.85 8.26
C ARG A 144 17.00 8.95 9.64
N GLU A 145 16.23 9.01 10.70
CA GLU A 145 16.74 9.18 12.05
C GLU A 145 17.74 8.05 12.39
N ASP A 146 18.94 8.44 12.82
CA ASP A 146 20.04 7.53 13.20
C ASP A 146 20.55 6.59 12.07
N VAL A 147 20.29 6.91 10.80
CA VAL A 147 20.75 6.11 9.65
C VAL A 147 21.81 6.89 8.85
N ASP A 148 22.95 6.25 8.59
CA ASP A 148 23.97 6.76 7.69
C ASP A 148 23.53 6.57 6.24
N GLU A 149 23.39 7.68 5.48
CA GLU A 149 22.88 7.72 4.12
C GLU A 149 23.80 6.97 3.15
N ASP A 150 25.10 7.20 3.22
CA ASP A 150 26.07 6.60 2.31
C ASP A 150 26.14 5.07 2.50
N GLN A 151 26.14 4.63 3.76
CA GLN A 151 26.16 3.21 4.09
C GLN A 151 24.84 2.53 3.67
N LEU A 152 23.70 3.16 3.92
CA LEU A 152 22.40 2.59 3.49
C LEU A 152 22.32 2.51 1.97
N MET A 153 22.81 3.51 1.24
CA MET A 153 22.82 3.52 -0.22
C MET A 153 23.67 2.36 -0.77
N GLU A 154 24.87 2.15 -0.21
CA GLU A 154 25.76 1.03 -0.59
C GLU A 154 25.08 -0.32 -0.32
N ASP A 155 24.54 -0.50 0.89
CA ASP A 155 23.84 -1.71 1.30
C ASP A 155 22.60 -2.01 0.45
N ALA A 156 21.83 -0.97 0.08
CA ALA A 156 20.64 -1.12 -0.76
C ALA A 156 21.02 -1.55 -2.19
N LEU A 157 22.06 -0.94 -2.77
CA LEU A 157 22.54 -1.32 -4.11
C LEU A 157 23.10 -2.75 -4.14
N GLU A 158 23.85 -3.16 -3.11
CA GLU A 158 24.32 -4.54 -2.96
C GLU A 158 23.17 -5.53 -2.85
N ALA A 159 22.07 -5.17 -2.14
CA ALA A 159 20.90 -5.98 -1.99
C ALA A 159 20.04 -6.09 -3.28
N GLY A 160 20.35 -5.31 -4.31
CA GLY A 160 19.66 -5.32 -5.60
C GLY A 160 18.64 -4.21 -5.80
N ALA A 161 18.76 -3.09 -5.08
CA ALA A 161 17.96 -1.90 -5.34
C ALA A 161 18.24 -1.34 -6.74
N ALA A 162 17.18 -0.90 -7.41
CA ALA A 162 17.26 -0.24 -8.72
C ALA A 162 17.50 1.27 -8.59
N ASP A 163 17.03 1.88 -7.49
CA ASP A 163 17.18 3.31 -7.23
C ASP A 163 17.11 3.62 -5.73
N PHE A 164 17.70 4.75 -5.34
CA PHE A 164 17.77 5.24 -3.96
C PHE A 164 17.44 6.74 -3.94
N LEU A 165 16.33 7.11 -3.30
CA LEU A 165 15.79 8.46 -3.29
C LEU A 165 15.94 9.11 -1.91
N THR A 166 16.42 10.37 -1.91
CA THR A 166 16.71 11.16 -0.71
C THR A 166 15.95 12.48 -0.67
N ASP A 167 14.95 12.65 -1.52
CA ASP A 167 14.22 13.91 -1.68
C ASP A 167 13.38 14.29 -0.43
N ASP A 168 12.99 13.31 0.37
CA ASP A 168 12.23 13.54 1.60
C ASP A 168 13.17 13.79 2.80
N THR A 169 12.78 14.68 3.71
CA THR A 169 13.56 15.05 4.89
C THR A 169 13.49 14.01 6.01
N ASP A 170 12.46 13.20 6.04
CA ASP A 170 12.16 12.28 7.15
C ASP A 170 12.51 10.83 6.82
N ILE A 171 12.58 10.48 5.53
CA ILE A 171 12.75 9.10 5.07
C ILE A 171 13.76 8.96 3.92
N PHE A 172 14.25 7.74 3.77
CA PHE A 172 14.84 7.23 2.53
C PHE A 172 13.83 6.33 1.82
N GLU A 173 13.78 6.43 0.50
CA GLU A 173 12.95 5.57 -0.32
C GLU A 173 13.83 4.76 -1.28
N ILE A 174 13.73 3.43 -1.21
CA ILE A 174 14.48 2.49 -2.01
C ILE A 174 13.53 1.85 -3.03
N ARG A 175 13.91 1.83 -4.29
CA ARG A 175 13.16 1.25 -5.40
C ARG A 175 13.78 -0.05 -5.84
N THR A 176 12.92 -1.01 -6.16
CA THR A 176 13.32 -2.33 -6.68
C THR A 176 12.41 -2.75 -7.83
N GLU A 177 12.75 -3.82 -8.52
CA GLU A 177 11.74 -4.55 -9.28
C GLU A 177 10.62 -5.05 -8.33
N PRO A 178 9.35 -5.11 -8.79
CA PRO A 178 8.22 -5.46 -7.91
C PRO A 178 8.37 -6.79 -7.19
N ASN A 179 9.01 -7.77 -7.84
CA ASN A 179 9.18 -9.12 -7.29
C ASN A 179 10.38 -9.24 -6.35
N ASP A 180 11.29 -8.26 -6.36
CA ASP A 180 12.54 -8.31 -5.58
C ASP A 180 12.42 -7.56 -4.25
N VAL A 181 11.33 -6.81 -4.04
CA VAL A 181 11.13 -6.00 -2.83
C VAL A 181 11.27 -6.79 -1.53
N GLY A 182 10.77 -8.02 -1.50
CA GLY A 182 10.88 -8.88 -0.33
C GLY A 182 12.31 -9.35 -0.04
N ALA A 183 13.07 -9.67 -1.07
CA ALA A 183 14.48 -10.09 -0.93
C ALA A 183 15.36 -8.93 -0.46
N VAL A 184 15.21 -7.74 -1.06
CA VAL A 184 15.96 -6.53 -0.68
C VAL A 184 15.61 -6.11 0.75
N ARG A 185 14.32 -6.12 1.12
CA ARG A 185 13.88 -5.90 2.51
C ARG A 185 14.58 -6.84 3.50
N ASP A 186 14.55 -8.14 3.22
CA ASP A 186 15.11 -9.15 4.14
C ASP A 186 16.61 -8.94 4.34
N GLU A 187 17.34 -8.55 3.31
CA GLU A 187 18.76 -8.27 3.40
C GLU A 187 19.02 -7.00 4.22
N LEU A 188 18.27 -5.93 4.01
CA LEU A 188 18.39 -4.70 4.78
C LEU A 188 18.01 -4.89 6.25
N GLU A 189 16.95 -5.65 6.54
CA GLU A 189 16.58 -6.04 7.91
C GLU A 189 17.70 -6.88 8.57
N GLY A 190 18.34 -7.78 7.81
CA GLY A 190 19.49 -8.57 8.26
C GLY A 190 20.71 -7.72 8.61
N LYS A 191 20.90 -6.58 7.97
CA LYS A 191 21.92 -5.57 8.26
C LYS A 191 21.53 -4.64 9.42
N GLY A 192 20.29 -4.76 9.94
CA GLY A 192 19.82 -4.02 11.13
C GLY A 192 18.98 -2.77 10.81
N TYR A 193 18.64 -2.51 9.54
CA TYR A 193 17.78 -1.40 9.19
C TYR A 193 16.34 -1.64 9.58
N LYS A 194 15.67 -0.60 10.10
CA LYS A 194 14.26 -0.64 10.47
C LYS A 194 13.40 -0.23 9.29
N ILE A 195 12.73 -1.19 8.69
CA ILE A 195 11.84 -0.95 7.56
C ILE A 195 10.47 -0.45 8.05
N LEU A 196 10.04 0.72 7.57
CA LEU A 196 8.72 1.28 7.85
C LEU A 196 7.63 0.70 6.95
N SER A 197 7.96 0.41 5.69
CA SER A 197 7.07 -0.19 4.71
C SER A 197 7.88 -0.87 3.61
N SER A 198 7.38 -1.97 3.09
CA SER A 198 7.95 -2.67 1.93
C SER A 198 6.85 -3.37 1.15
N GLU A 199 6.56 -2.89 -0.05
CA GLU A 199 5.52 -3.48 -0.91
C GLU A 199 5.68 -3.08 -2.38
N PRO A 200 5.12 -3.85 -3.32
CA PRO A 200 4.93 -3.38 -4.69
C PRO A 200 3.95 -2.20 -4.72
N ALA A 201 4.22 -1.19 -5.52
CA ALA A 201 3.46 0.04 -5.61
C ALA A 201 3.27 0.50 -7.06
N TYR A 202 2.21 1.24 -7.33
CA TYR A 202 2.01 1.97 -8.57
C TYR A 202 2.58 3.38 -8.41
N ILE A 203 3.70 3.64 -9.07
CA ILE A 203 4.40 4.93 -9.00
C ILE A 203 3.99 5.78 -10.18
N PRO A 204 3.44 6.99 -9.94
CA PRO A 204 3.08 7.89 -11.02
C PRO A 204 4.28 8.28 -11.88
N THR A 205 4.10 8.28 -13.20
CA THR A 205 5.05 8.82 -14.17
C THR A 205 4.69 10.24 -14.58
N THR A 206 3.46 10.65 -14.31
CA THR A 206 2.93 12.00 -14.53
C THR A 206 2.09 12.39 -13.31
N TYR A 207 2.07 13.69 -12.99
CA TYR A 207 1.37 14.22 -11.82
C TYR A 207 0.29 15.20 -12.23
N THR A 208 -0.76 15.30 -11.43
CA THR A 208 -1.88 16.24 -11.59
C THR A 208 -1.96 17.11 -10.35
N ARG A 209 -1.74 18.42 -10.53
CA ARG A 209 -1.89 19.42 -9.47
C ARG A 209 -3.36 19.85 -9.37
N LEU A 210 -3.88 19.93 -8.15
CA LEU A 210 -5.20 20.48 -7.86
C LEU A 210 -5.06 21.94 -7.43
N GLU A 211 -5.73 22.84 -8.16
CA GLU A 211 -5.72 24.28 -7.86
C GLU A 211 -6.92 24.71 -7.00
N SER A 212 -8.02 23.96 -7.08
CA SER A 212 -9.26 24.26 -6.38
C SER A 212 -9.27 23.63 -4.98
N PRO A 213 -9.47 24.41 -3.89
CA PRO A 213 -9.66 23.83 -2.55
C PRO A 213 -10.85 22.87 -2.46
N ASP A 214 -11.91 23.09 -3.26
CA ASP A 214 -13.06 22.18 -3.35
C ASP A 214 -12.66 20.82 -3.95
N ASP A 215 -11.83 20.81 -4.99
CA ASP A 215 -11.34 19.59 -5.60
C ASP A 215 -10.37 18.84 -4.69
N MET A 216 -9.50 19.57 -3.96
CA MET A 216 -8.63 18.98 -2.94
C MET A 216 -9.47 18.30 -1.83
N MET A 217 -10.49 18.98 -1.32
CA MET A 217 -11.39 18.44 -0.31
C MET A 217 -12.13 17.19 -0.82
N LYS A 218 -12.63 17.22 -2.06
CA LYS A 218 -13.31 16.07 -2.67
C LYS A 218 -12.35 14.90 -2.87
N MET A 219 -11.11 15.16 -3.30
CA MET A 219 -10.10 14.13 -3.48
C MET A 219 -9.71 13.48 -2.14
N ALA A 220 -9.47 14.27 -1.11
CA ALA A 220 -9.17 13.78 0.24
C ALA A 220 -10.31 12.90 0.79
N ARG A 221 -11.57 13.36 0.66
CA ARG A 221 -12.74 12.58 1.06
C ARG A 221 -12.90 11.28 0.30
N MET A 222 -12.56 11.27 -1.00
CA MET A 222 -12.59 10.05 -1.81
C MET A 222 -11.55 9.06 -1.29
N ILE A 223 -10.34 9.50 -1.00
CA ILE A 223 -9.29 8.66 -0.41
C ILE A 223 -9.76 8.08 0.93
N GLU A 224 -10.34 8.90 1.81
CA GLU A 224 -10.90 8.42 3.09
C GLU A 224 -11.97 7.35 2.90
N MET A 225 -12.90 7.54 1.96
CA MET A 225 -13.94 6.53 1.68
C MET A 225 -13.35 5.20 1.21
N PHE A 226 -12.29 5.24 0.37
CA PHE A 226 -11.58 4.05 -0.03
C PHE A 226 -10.81 3.40 1.13
N GLU A 227 -10.12 4.19 1.96
CA GLU A 227 -9.38 3.69 3.12
C GLU A 227 -10.33 3.04 4.15
N ASP A 228 -11.54 3.57 4.28
CA ASP A 228 -12.58 3.06 5.17
C ASP A 228 -13.24 1.78 4.68
N ASN A 229 -13.11 1.46 3.41
CA ASN A 229 -13.68 0.23 2.84
C ASN A 229 -12.80 -0.97 3.16
N ASP A 230 -13.38 -1.99 3.78
CA ASP A 230 -12.66 -3.21 4.20
C ASP A 230 -12.15 -4.05 3.02
N ASP A 231 -12.77 -3.93 1.85
CA ASP A 231 -12.36 -4.66 0.65
C ASP A 231 -11.19 -3.97 -0.08
N VAL A 232 -10.99 -2.66 0.13
CA VAL A 232 -9.88 -1.91 -0.47
C VAL A 232 -8.60 -2.13 0.33
N GLN A 233 -7.55 -2.60 -0.35
CA GLN A 233 -6.25 -2.85 0.26
C GLN A 233 -5.31 -1.66 0.11
N ASN A 234 -5.16 -1.17 -1.12
CA ASN A 234 -4.29 -0.05 -1.43
C ASN A 234 -4.96 0.93 -2.39
N ILE A 235 -4.54 2.19 -2.30
CA ILE A 235 -4.94 3.28 -3.18
C ILE A 235 -3.66 3.95 -3.68
N TRP A 236 -3.58 4.16 -4.97
CA TRP A 236 -2.49 4.84 -5.64
C TRP A 236 -3.07 5.97 -6.47
N HIS A 237 -2.44 7.13 -6.44
CA HIS A 237 -2.91 8.29 -7.21
C HIS A 237 -1.74 9.17 -7.64
N ASN A 238 -1.98 10.03 -8.61
CA ASN A 238 -1.00 10.97 -9.13
C ASN A 238 -1.26 12.44 -8.70
N TRP A 239 -1.97 12.64 -7.59
CA TRP A 239 -2.18 13.97 -7.01
C TRP A 239 -0.85 14.54 -6.52
N GLU A 240 -0.41 15.68 -7.11
CA GLU A 240 0.92 16.25 -6.90
C GLU A 240 1.07 16.93 -5.53
N ASN A 241 0.10 17.77 -5.20
CA ASN A 241 0.17 18.68 -4.04
C ASN A 241 -0.77 18.25 -2.90
N GLU A 242 -0.79 16.96 -2.57
CA GLU A 242 -1.56 16.41 -1.45
C GLU A 242 -1.14 17.03 -0.11
N ASP A 243 0.15 17.36 0.05
CA ASP A 243 0.74 17.96 1.24
C ASP A 243 0.32 19.41 1.50
N GLU A 244 -0.19 20.11 0.48
CA GLU A 244 -0.75 21.45 0.61
C GLU A 244 -2.19 21.45 1.16
N TYR A 245 -2.85 20.29 1.25
CA TYR A 245 -4.21 20.18 1.79
C TYR A 245 -4.17 20.10 3.32
N GLU A 246 -4.54 21.18 3.98
CA GLU A 246 -4.78 21.29 5.42
C GLU A 246 -6.26 20.99 5.69
N GLY A 247 -6.61 19.71 5.93
CA GLY A 247 -7.95 19.20 6.13
C GLY A 247 -8.79 19.82 7.25
#